data_16e6214b8be85fc0efed8d5c4ce80ec8
#
_entry.id   16e6214b8be85fc0efed8d5c4ce80ec8
#
_cell.length_a   1.000
_cell.length_b   1.000
_cell.length_c   1.000
_cell.angle_alpha   90.00
_cell.angle_beta   90.00
_cell.angle_gamma   90.00
#
_symmetry.space_group_name_H-M   'P 1'
#
loop_
_entity.id
_entity.type
_entity.pdbx_description
1 polymer ?
#
loop_
_entity_poly.entity_id
_entity_poly.type
_entity_poly.pdbx_seq_one_letter_code
_entity_poly.pdbx_strand_id
1 'polypeptide(L)' 'MGVGNEQFLRAMIPHHSGAILMCRQAAITDDEIVKLCRQIEKSQQAEIDQMKAILASY' A
#
# COMPACT_ATOMS: atom_id res chain seq x y z
N MET A 1 -15.47 20.61 -2.49
CA MET A 1 -15.51 19.44 -3.38
C MET A 1 -14.53 18.42 -2.90
N GLY A 2 -14.98 17.23 -2.69
CA GLY A 2 -14.13 16.16 -2.22
C GLY A 2 -13.71 15.20 -3.33
N VAL A 3 -12.84 14.27 -2.97
CA VAL A 3 -12.44 13.17 -3.84
C VAL A 3 -13.54 12.12 -3.81
N GLY A 4 -14.01 11.70 -4.98
CA GLY A 4 -14.99 10.63 -5.09
C GLY A 4 -14.39 9.26 -4.78
N ASN A 5 -15.25 8.26 -4.62
CA ASN A 5 -14.83 6.91 -4.22
C ASN A 5 -13.84 6.29 -5.20
N GLU A 6 -14.13 6.37 -6.48
CA GLU A 6 -13.24 5.80 -7.51
C GLU A 6 -11.89 6.51 -7.54
N GLN A 7 -11.90 7.84 -7.47
CA GLN A 7 -10.68 8.64 -7.46
C GLN A 7 -9.83 8.36 -6.23
N PHE A 8 -10.46 8.18 -5.08
CA PHE A 8 -9.78 7.81 -3.85
C PHE A 8 -9.04 6.48 -4.03
N LEU A 9 -9.73 5.47 -4.54
CA LEU A 9 -9.12 4.14 -4.74
C LEU A 9 -7.97 4.20 -5.73
N ARG A 10 -8.14 4.90 -6.85
CA ARG A 10 -7.10 5.04 -7.88
C ARG A 10 -5.86 5.76 -7.36
N ALA A 11 -6.03 6.67 -6.42
CA ALA A 11 -4.91 7.39 -5.81
C ALA A 11 -4.22 6.56 -4.72
N MET A 12 -5.00 5.86 -3.91
CA MET A 12 -4.47 5.11 -2.75
C MET A 12 -3.76 3.82 -3.16
N ILE A 13 -4.14 3.19 -4.26
CA ILE A 13 -3.47 1.98 -4.72
C ILE A 13 -1.97 2.23 -4.98
N PRO A 14 -1.57 3.21 -5.81
CA PRO A 14 -0.15 3.50 -6.00
C PRO A 14 0.53 4.05 -4.73
N HIS A 15 -0.21 4.75 -3.88
CA HIS A 15 0.33 5.24 -2.61
C HIS A 15 0.74 4.06 -1.70
N HIS A 16 -0.11 3.05 -1.60
CA HIS A 16 0.19 1.83 -0.83
C HIS A 16 1.32 1.02 -1.49
N SER A 17 1.33 0.93 -2.81
CA SER A 17 2.42 0.28 -3.55
C SER A 17 3.76 0.97 -3.29
N GLY A 18 3.76 2.30 -3.16
CA GLY A 18 4.95 3.09 -2.82
C GLY A 18 5.54 2.71 -1.48
N ALA A 19 4.70 2.45 -0.47
CA ALA A 19 5.17 2.03 0.85
C ALA A 19 5.86 0.66 0.79
N ILE A 20 5.31 -0.28 0.02
CA ILE A 20 5.93 -1.59 -0.19
C ILE A 20 7.27 -1.43 -0.88
N LEU A 21 7.32 -0.60 -1.92
CA LEU A 21 8.53 -0.38 -2.70
C LEU A 21 9.64 0.24 -1.83
N MET A 22 9.29 1.19 -0.97
CA MET A 22 10.26 1.78 -0.04
C MET A 22 10.86 0.74 0.89
N CYS A 23 10.05 -0.15 1.43
CA CYS A 23 10.55 -1.22 2.30
C CYS A 23 11.50 -2.16 1.55
N ARG A 24 11.22 -2.45 0.29
CA ARG A 24 12.05 -3.37 -0.52
C ARG A 24 13.35 -2.75 -0.99
N GLN A 25 13.34 -1.45 -1.29
CA GLN A 25 14.50 -0.75 -1.87
C GLN A 25 15.38 -0.08 -0.83
N ALA A 26 14.87 0.14 0.38
CA ALA A 26 15.66 0.80 1.42
C ALA A 26 16.76 -0.12 1.93
N ALA A 27 17.92 0.46 2.20
CA ALA A 27 19.06 -0.28 2.79
C ALA A 27 18.89 -0.34 4.31
N ILE A 28 17.90 -1.10 4.76
CA ILE A 28 17.55 -1.19 6.18
C ILE A 28 18.36 -2.32 6.81
N THR A 29 19.10 -1.98 7.89
CA THR A 29 19.92 -2.94 8.62
C THR A 29 19.42 -3.18 10.05
N ASP A 30 18.53 -2.34 10.55
CA ASP A 30 17.95 -2.48 11.88
C ASP A 30 16.89 -3.60 11.87
N ASP A 31 17.07 -4.60 12.74
CA ASP A 31 16.21 -5.77 12.78
C ASP A 31 14.75 -5.43 13.07
N GLU A 32 14.52 -4.44 13.93
CA GLU A 32 13.14 -4.03 14.25
C GLU A 32 12.47 -3.36 13.07
N ILE A 33 13.22 -2.56 12.31
CA ILE A 33 12.70 -1.91 11.11
C ILE A 33 12.46 -2.94 10.01
N VAL A 34 13.33 -3.94 9.87
CA VAL A 34 13.11 -5.04 8.93
C VAL A 34 11.81 -5.76 9.24
N LYS A 35 11.55 -6.06 10.51
CA LYS A 35 10.30 -6.71 10.93
C LYS A 35 9.10 -5.81 10.66
N LEU A 36 9.23 -4.53 10.95
CA LEU A 36 8.17 -3.56 10.67
C LEU A 36 7.86 -3.51 9.18
N CYS A 37 8.87 -3.50 8.33
CA CYS A 37 8.68 -3.51 6.88
C CYS A 37 7.96 -4.76 6.39
N ARG A 38 8.23 -5.93 6.97
CA ARG A 38 7.48 -7.15 6.63
C ARG A 38 6.00 -7.00 6.95
N GLN A 39 5.68 -6.39 8.09
CA GLN A 39 4.29 -6.13 8.47
C GLN A 39 3.65 -5.10 7.53
N ILE A 40 4.37 -4.05 7.19
CA ILE A 40 3.89 -3.01 6.26
C ILE A 40 3.61 -3.63 4.89
N GLU A 41 4.55 -4.41 4.35
CA GLU A 41 4.37 -5.05 3.04
C GLU A 41 3.13 -5.92 3.01
N LYS A 42 2.91 -6.71 4.05
CA LYS A 42 1.77 -7.61 4.15
C LYS A 42 0.45 -6.83 4.25
N SER A 43 0.39 -5.84 5.14
CA SER A 43 -0.80 -5.04 5.37
C SER A 43 -1.14 -4.16 4.17
N GLN A 44 -0.15 -3.54 3.56
CA GLN A 44 -0.34 -2.71 2.38
C GLN A 44 -0.80 -3.53 1.18
N GLN A 45 -0.24 -4.73 1.00
CA GLN A 45 -0.66 -5.61 -0.09
C GLN A 45 -2.10 -6.07 0.07
N ALA A 46 -2.51 -6.41 1.30
CA ALA A 46 -3.90 -6.79 1.58
C ALA A 46 -4.87 -5.64 1.27
N GLU A 47 -4.49 -4.41 1.61
CA GLU A 47 -5.30 -3.23 1.33
C GLU A 47 -5.36 -2.91 -0.17
N ILE A 48 -4.25 -3.09 -0.89
CA ILE A 48 -4.23 -2.95 -2.35
C ILE A 48 -5.21 -3.94 -2.98
N ASP A 49 -5.16 -5.19 -2.57
CA ASP A 49 -6.03 -6.24 -3.11
C ASP A 49 -7.50 -5.92 -2.84
N GLN A 50 -7.81 -5.43 -1.64
CA GLN A 50 -9.15 -5.00 -1.27
C GLN A 50 -9.62 -3.80 -2.12
N MET A 51 -8.76 -2.81 -2.28
CA MET A 51 -9.08 -1.63 -3.08
C MET A 51 -9.31 -1.98 -4.55
N LYS A 52 -8.49 -2.89 -5.11
CA LYS A 52 -8.67 -3.36 -6.48
C LYS A 52 -9.99 -4.11 -6.65
N ALA A 53 -10.37 -4.92 -5.68
CA ALA A 53 -11.63 -5.64 -5.71
C ALA A 53 -12.82 -4.68 -5.67
N ILE A 54 -12.76 -3.66 -4.82
CA ILE A 54 -13.81 -2.64 -4.75
C ILE A 54 -13.87 -1.85 -6.06
N LEU A 55 -12.71 -1.44 -6.57
CA LEU A 55 -12.62 -0.64 -7.80
C LEU A 55 -13.20 -1.40 -9.01
N ALA A 56 -13.07 -2.71 -9.03
CA ALA A 56 -13.62 -3.54 -10.11
C ALA A 56 -15.15 -3.46 -10.20
N SER A 57 -15.81 -3.01 -9.12
CA SER A 57 -17.27 -2.84 -9.10
C SER A 57 -17.73 -1.47 -9.58
N TYR A 58 -16.84 -0.57 -9.87
CA TYR A 58 -17.19 0.76 -10.36
C TYR A 58 -17.26 0.85 -11.91
#